data_dbca80d0961df65a179add364f4989f7
#
_entry.id   dbca80d0961df65a179add364f4989f7
#
_cell.length_a   1.000
_cell.length_b   1.000
_cell.length_c   1.000
_cell.angle_alpha   90.00
_cell.angle_beta   90.00
_cell.angle_gamma   90.00
#
_symmetry.space_group_name_H-M   'P 1'
#
loop_
_entity.id
_entity.type
_entity.pdbx_description
1 polymer ?
#
loop_
_entity_poly.entity_id
_entity_poly.type
_entity_poly.pdbx_seq_one_letter_code
_entity_poly.pdbx_strand_id
1 'polypeptide(L)'
;MTNNEAYWTERALKRAEEAYLHDAALTAKLFQEYESAAKAIKREISAFYSKYAGKYGLTYDQAVRLLNRKEFQEWKASLAEYVDYIATIQDPKVKALLTAQLDALSANSSISRLEALQGQIDLILNDLFDKGVAQMKNQFGDDFVEGYYKKCYDLQSRAGFFNEIAKIDYAAIENVVSYPWSGAMFSDRLWQNKQALLFNTREVLTQGLIQGKSVNVMSSALAAKMGQSYKNAERLVRTETAHIHAESDRAAYKEAGVEQYEFMATLEVRTCDVCGSLDGKHFKVSEAKAGVNYPPIHPNCRCTTVEYDPDDALDWYNSGQPMPKTKTYEEWYDEQVARNGQGSVEVERQKVYNRKADLEQFEAYSERLGADAPSDVDTFQRLKYSKPDEWSDLKGLYSYKGRVPEATKADFQTYKKIKATGIYGTVRVPATKIDTSALTLDVAHINERHHGVTQEEAVSYIKNAAFSLKRRHWTGETFLNYYSEEGASYVRTSDNVIRTSFKKDEFDKKTKSAMEVLKNGK
;
A
#
# COMPACT_ATOMS: atom_id res chain seq x y z
N MET A 1 19.32 -23.83 -42.11
CA MET A 1 19.22 -22.97 -40.88
C MET A 1 19.01 -23.96 -39.75
N THR A 2 19.85 -23.90 -38.75
CA THR A 2 19.77 -24.81 -37.60
C THR A 2 18.49 -24.52 -36.83
N ASN A 3 17.58 -25.50 -36.83
CA ASN A 3 16.35 -25.48 -36.04
C ASN A 3 16.76 -25.63 -34.56
N ASN A 4 17.14 -24.54 -33.91
CA ASN A 4 17.66 -24.55 -32.55
C ASN A 4 16.52 -24.15 -31.61
N GLU A 5 15.96 -25.10 -30.87
CA GLU A 5 14.90 -24.89 -29.86
C GLU A 5 15.27 -23.80 -28.85
N ALA A 6 16.51 -23.73 -28.40
CA ALA A 6 17.01 -22.67 -27.53
C ALA A 6 16.88 -21.29 -28.17
N TYR A 7 17.10 -21.16 -29.48
CA TYR A 7 16.94 -19.90 -30.19
C TYR A 7 15.47 -19.43 -30.21
N TRP A 8 14.53 -20.34 -30.46
CA TRP A 8 13.09 -20.00 -30.51
C TRP A 8 12.53 -19.71 -29.12
N THR A 9 13.03 -20.44 -28.13
CA THR A 9 12.74 -20.15 -26.70
C THR A 9 13.23 -18.76 -26.29
N GLU A 10 14.48 -18.40 -26.65
CA GLU A 10 15.02 -17.06 -26.39
C GLU A 10 14.20 -15.96 -27.08
N ARG A 11 13.78 -16.21 -28.33
CA ARG A 11 12.90 -15.26 -29.05
C ARG A 11 11.53 -15.11 -28.39
N ALA A 12 10.91 -16.20 -27.90
CA ALA A 12 9.65 -16.17 -27.19
C ALA A 12 9.78 -15.35 -25.88
N LEU A 13 10.85 -15.57 -25.12
CA LEU A 13 11.15 -14.81 -23.92
C LEU A 13 11.37 -13.32 -24.22
N LYS A 14 12.11 -13.01 -25.28
CA LYS A 14 12.35 -11.63 -25.70
C LYS A 14 11.06 -10.90 -26.09
N ARG A 15 10.15 -11.58 -26.81
CA ARG A 15 8.84 -11.00 -27.15
C ARG A 15 7.97 -10.76 -25.91
N ALA A 16 8.00 -11.69 -24.95
CA ALA A 16 7.32 -11.47 -23.68
C ALA A 16 7.89 -10.26 -22.93
N GLU A 17 9.22 -10.05 -22.98
CA GLU A 17 9.88 -8.87 -22.40
C GLU A 17 9.46 -7.57 -23.13
N GLU A 18 9.38 -7.58 -24.46
CA GLU A 18 8.89 -6.44 -25.25
C GLU A 18 7.44 -6.07 -24.84
N ALA A 19 6.54 -7.05 -24.65
CA ALA A 19 5.19 -6.80 -24.17
C ALA A 19 5.18 -6.13 -22.77
N TYR A 20 6.10 -6.48 -21.88
CA TYR A 20 6.24 -5.80 -20.59
C TYR A 20 6.79 -4.38 -20.68
N LEU A 21 7.56 -4.05 -21.71
CA LEU A 21 7.98 -2.67 -21.97
C LEU A 21 6.79 -1.80 -22.43
N HIS A 22 5.88 -2.36 -23.24
CA HIS A 22 4.64 -1.68 -23.62
C HIS A 22 3.74 -1.43 -22.42
N ASP A 23 3.56 -2.42 -21.54
CA ASP A 23 2.87 -2.31 -20.25
C ASP A 23 3.48 -1.20 -19.39
N ALA A 24 4.80 -1.14 -19.28
CA ALA A 24 5.48 -0.09 -18.52
C ALA A 24 5.24 1.31 -19.10
N ALA A 25 5.19 1.46 -20.42
CA ALA A 25 4.89 2.71 -21.07
C ALA A 25 3.43 3.16 -20.85
N LEU A 26 2.47 2.22 -20.94
CA LEU A 26 1.06 2.49 -20.65
C LEU A 26 0.84 2.85 -19.18
N THR A 27 1.44 2.11 -18.26
CA THR A 27 1.34 2.40 -16.82
C THR A 27 1.96 3.75 -16.45
N ALA A 28 3.05 4.16 -17.10
CA ALA A 28 3.64 5.49 -16.92
C ALA A 28 2.70 6.62 -17.39
N LYS A 29 2.01 6.44 -18.52
CA LYS A 29 0.99 7.40 -18.99
C LYS A 29 -0.16 7.50 -18.00
N LEU A 30 -0.69 6.36 -17.53
CA LEU A 30 -1.75 6.33 -16.53
C LEU A 30 -1.32 7.03 -15.24
N PHE A 31 -0.09 6.83 -14.78
CA PHE A 31 0.44 7.51 -13.61
C PHE A 31 0.39 9.03 -13.75
N GLN A 32 0.79 9.57 -14.92
CA GLN A 32 0.74 11.00 -15.20
C GLN A 32 -0.70 11.53 -15.18
N GLU A 33 -1.67 10.76 -15.70
CA GLU A 33 -3.09 11.14 -15.65
C GLU A 33 -3.61 11.17 -14.21
N TYR A 34 -3.25 10.17 -13.37
CA TYR A 34 -3.60 10.17 -11.95
C TYR A 34 -2.99 11.35 -11.19
N GLU A 35 -1.73 11.69 -11.44
CA GLU A 35 -1.09 12.89 -10.86
C GLU A 35 -1.76 14.18 -11.30
N SER A 36 -2.10 14.29 -12.59
CA SER A 36 -2.78 15.45 -13.14
C SER A 36 -4.16 15.63 -12.51
N ALA A 37 -4.93 14.55 -12.36
CA ALA A 37 -6.22 14.56 -11.69
C ALA A 37 -6.08 14.95 -10.21
N ALA A 38 -5.08 14.43 -9.49
CA ALA A 38 -4.82 14.81 -8.09
C ALA A 38 -4.51 16.32 -7.94
N LYS A 39 -3.69 16.87 -8.84
CA LYS A 39 -3.38 18.32 -8.89
C LYS A 39 -4.61 19.17 -9.22
N ALA A 40 -5.47 18.69 -10.13
CA ALA A 40 -6.71 19.36 -10.47
C ALA A 40 -7.69 19.37 -9.27
N ILE A 41 -7.89 18.25 -8.61
CA ILE A 41 -8.73 18.14 -7.41
C ILE A 41 -8.23 19.08 -6.31
N LYS A 42 -6.92 19.13 -6.06
CA LYS A 42 -6.35 20.06 -5.08
C LYS A 42 -6.66 21.52 -5.41
N ARG A 43 -6.61 21.89 -6.70
CA ARG A 43 -6.96 23.25 -7.16
C ARG A 43 -8.43 23.56 -6.91
N GLU A 44 -9.35 22.65 -7.22
CA GLU A 44 -10.78 22.82 -6.98
C GLU A 44 -11.09 23.02 -5.50
N ILE A 45 -10.50 22.21 -4.61
CA ILE A 45 -10.65 22.38 -3.16
C ILE A 45 -10.12 23.75 -2.71
N SER A 46 -8.96 24.17 -3.21
CA SER A 46 -8.37 25.48 -2.87
C SER A 46 -9.24 26.64 -3.36
N ALA A 47 -9.76 26.56 -4.58
CA ALA A 47 -10.65 27.56 -5.17
C ALA A 47 -11.97 27.66 -4.39
N PHE A 48 -12.53 26.55 -3.96
CA PHE A 48 -13.72 26.50 -3.12
C PHE A 48 -13.52 27.31 -1.83
N TYR A 49 -12.46 27.04 -1.08
CA TYR A 49 -12.17 27.79 0.16
C TYR A 49 -11.88 29.26 -0.07
N SER A 50 -11.16 29.60 -1.14
CA SER A 50 -10.84 31.00 -1.49
C SER A 50 -12.10 31.80 -1.84
N LYS A 51 -13.03 31.21 -2.62
CA LYS A 51 -14.32 31.84 -2.95
C LYS A 51 -15.17 32.09 -1.69
N TYR A 52 -15.18 31.15 -0.77
CA TYR A 52 -15.93 31.25 0.47
C TYR A 52 -15.35 32.34 1.37
N ALA A 53 -14.03 32.36 1.56
CA ALA A 53 -13.32 33.39 2.32
C ALA A 53 -13.60 34.81 1.77
N GLY A 54 -13.47 34.98 0.45
CA GLY A 54 -13.69 36.29 -0.21
C GLY A 54 -15.13 36.81 -0.10
N LYS A 55 -16.13 35.93 -0.17
CA LYS A 55 -17.56 36.34 -0.09
C LYS A 55 -17.96 36.87 1.29
N TYR A 56 -17.33 36.33 2.35
CA TYR A 56 -17.69 36.67 3.73
C TYR A 56 -16.66 37.52 4.45
N GLY A 57 -15.64 38.02 3.75
CA GLY A 57 -14.56 38.85 4.35
C GLY A 57 -13.75 38.11 5.41
N LEU A 58 -13.64 36.79 5.28
CA LEU A 58 -12.98 35.91 6.23
C LEU A 58 -11.54 35.63 5.80
N THR A 59 -10.67 35.34 6.76
CA THR A 59 -9.41 34.68 6.44
C THR A 59 -9.68 33.23 6.01
N TYR A 60 -8.74 32.64 5.28
CA TYR A 60 -8.82 31.22 4.85
C TYR A 60 -9.11 30.26 6.03
N ASP A 61 -8.40 30.44 7.15
CA ASP A 61 -8.60 29.60 8.36
C ASP A 61 -9.97 29.82 9.02
N GLN A 62 -10.51 31.03 8.97
CA GLN A 62 -11.86 31.32 9.45
C GLN A 62 -12.91 30.67 8.54
N ALA A 63 -12.71 30.70 7.22
CA ALA A 63 -13.58 30.05 6.26
C ALA A 63 -13.63 28.52 6.47
N VAL A 64 -12.49 27.89 6.72
CA VAL A 64 -12.40 26.46 7.03
C VAL A 64 -13.19 26.09 8.30
N ARG A 65 -13.15 26.94 9.33
CA ARG A 65 -13.85 26.67 10.61
C ARG A 65 -15.36 26.91 10.55
N LEU A 66 -15.83 27.84 9.72
CA LEU A 66 -17.26 28.23 9.64
C LEU A 66 -18.09 27.34 8.73
N LEU A 67 -17.49 26.73 7.70
CA LEU A 67 -18.17 25.76 6.83
C LEU A 67 -18.66 24.50 7.55
N ASN A 68 -18.26 24.32 8.82
CA ASN A 68 -18.38 23.04 9.50
C ASN A 68 -19.74 22.68 10.11
N ARG A 69 -20.75 23.55 10.21
CA ARG A 69 -21.90 23.22 11.07
C ARG A 69 -23.29 23.23 10.43
N LYS A 70 -23.63 24.13 9.54
CA LYS A 70 -25.01 24.29 9.07
C LYS A 70 -25.23 23.76 7.62
N GLU A 71 -24.36 24.10 6.70
CA GLU A 71 -24.46 23.66 5.31
C GLU A 71 -24.19 22.15 5.13
N PHE A 72 -23.50 21.53 6.08
CA PHE A 72 -23.19 20.10 6.07
C PHE A 72 -24.41 19.21 6.37
N GLN A 73 -25.34 19.65 7.23
CA GLN A 73 -26.53 18.87 7.56
C GLN A 73 -27.57 18.86 6.42
N GLU A 74 -27.67 19.96 5.67
CA GLU A 74 -28.55 20.07 4.50
C GLU A 74 -28.00 19.29 3.30
N TRP A 75 -26.67 19.25 3.15
CA TRP A 75 -25.96 18.55 2.08
C TRP A 75 -26.09 17.02 2.14
N LYS A 76 -26.12 16.42 3.32
CA LYS A 76 -26.09 14.97 3.51
C LYS A 76 -27.33 14.23 2.95
N ALA A 77 -28.44 14.91 2.81
CA ALA A 77 -29.70 14.30 2.39
C ALA A 77 -29.94 14.31 0.87
N SER A 78 -29.52 15.36 0.16
CA SER A 78 -29.85 15.53 -1.26
C SER A 78 -28.75 15.07 -2.22
N LEU A 79 -27.48 15.21 -1.84
CA LEU A 79 -26.36 14.90 -2.71
C LEU A 79 -26.15 13.40 -2.91
N ALA A 80 -26.29 12.61 -1.86
CA ALA A 80 -26.08 11.17 -1.93
C ALA A 80 -27.02 10.51 -2.94
N GLU A 81 -28.30 10.90 -2.95
CA GLU A 81 -29.30 10.34 -3.85
C GLU A 81 -29.07 10.75 -5.33
N TYR A 82 -28.70 11.99 -5.59
CA TYR A 82 -28.55 12.49 -6.97
C TYR A 82 -27.26 12.04 -7.63
N VAL A 83 -26.17 12.01 -6.90
CA VAL A 83 -24.88 11.52 -7.40
C VAL A 83 -24.86 10.00 -7.53
N ASP A 84 -25.52 9.27 -6.61
CA ASP A 84 -25.71 7.83 -6.73
C ASP A 84 -26.58 7.51 -7.95
N TYR A 85 -27.59 8.32 -8.25
CA TYR A 85 -28.40 8.19 -9.45
C TYR A 85 -27.57 8.42 -10.73
N ILE A 86 -26.73 9.48 -10.83
CA ILE A 86 -25.86 9.72 -11.99
C ILE A 86 -24.80 8.60 -12.11
N ALA A 87 -24.31 8.06 -11.01
CA ALA A 87 -23.36 6.96 -11.02
C ALA A 87 -23.92 5.67 -11.61
N THR A 88 -25.22 5.39 -11.42
CA THR A 88 -25.92 4.19 -11.94
C THR A 88 -26.18 4.23 -13.45
N ILE A 89 -26.09 5.41 -14.09
CA ILE A 89 -26.41 5.59 -15.51
C ILE A 89 -25.25 5.12 -16.38
N GLN A 90 -25.52 4.09 -17.17
CA GLN A 90 -24.56 3.48 -18.08
C GLN A 90 -24.52 4.15 -19.46
N ASP A 91 -25.55 4.91 -19.86
CA ASP A 91 -25.58 5.61 -21.14
C ASP A 91 -24.74 6.89 -21.07
N PRO A 92 -23.66 7.00 -21.88
CA PRO A 92 -22.76 8.17 -21.88
C PRO A 92 -23.49 9.47 -22.22
N LYS A 93 -24.52 9.43 -23.07
CA LYS A 93 -25.28 10.61 -23.50
C LYS A 93 -26.21 11.11 -22.39
N VAL A 94 -26.88 10.20 -21.69
CA VAL A 94 -27.73 10.53 -20.54
C VAL A 94 -26.88 11.03 -19.38
N LYS A 95 -25.73 10.43 -19.16
CA LYS A 95 -24.76 10.83 -18.13
C LYS A 95 -24.22 12.23 -18.39
N ALA A 96 -23.83 12.55 -19.64
CA ALA A 96 -23.39 13.87 -20.03
C ALA A 96 -24.50 14.94 -19.88
N LEU A 97 -25.77 14.59 -20.20
CA LEU A 97 -26.91 15.48 -20.02
C LEU A 97 -27.17 15.81 -18.55
N LEU A 98 -27.13 14.80 -17.67
CA LEU A 98 -27.35 14.99 -16.24
C LEU A 98 -26.19 15.73 -15.58
N THR A 99 -24.97 15.51 -16.05
CA THR A 99 -23.80 16.28 -15.65
C THR A 99 -23.94 17.75 -16.06
N ALA A 100 -24.39 18.02 -17.29
CA ALA A 100 -24.67 19.39 -17.76
C ALA A 100 -25.83 20.06 -17.00
N GLN A 101 -26.84 19.30 -16.58
CA GLN A 101 -27.90 19.80 -15.69
C GLN A 101 -27.37 20.12 -14.28
N LEU A 102 -26.45 19.34 -13.74
CA LEU A 102 -25.75 19.62 -12.48
C LEU A 102 -24.99 20.94 -12.58
N ASP A 103 -24.26 21.17 -13.69
CA ASP A 103 -23.55 22.43 -13.95
C ASP A 103 -24.50 23.63 -14.08
N ALA A 104 -25.63 23.45 -14.76
CA ALA A 104 -26.64 24.49 -14.91
C ALA A 104 -27.36 24.84 -13.60
N LEU A 105 -27.62 23.85 -12.75
CA LEU A 105 -28.18 24.04 -11.42
C LEU A 105 -27.18 24.72 -10.47
N SER A 106 -25.90 24.41 -10.58
CA SER A 106 -24.84 25.08 -9.81
C SER A 106 -24.70 26.56 -10.15
N ALA A 107 -24.93 26.92 -11.42
CA ALA A 107 -24.97 28.31 -11.89
C ALA A 107 -26.16 29.11 -11.34
N ASN A 108 -27.28 28.45 -11.04
CA ASN A 108 -28.53 29.06 -10.58
C ASN A 108 -28.74 29.11 -9.06
N SER A 109 -27.68 28.98 -8.27
CA SER A 109 -27.67 29.10 -6.79
C SER A 109 -28.60 28.18 -6.00
N SER A 110 -29.16 27.13 -6.61
CA SER A 110 -30.04 26.16 -5.95
C SER A 110 -29.30 24.96 -5.32
N ILE A 111 -28.03 24.78 -5.66
CA ILE A 111 -27.16 23.72 -5.16
C ILE A 111 -26.18 24.31 -4.14
N SER A 112 -25.92 23.59 -3.05
CA SER A 112 -24.89 24.01 -2.11
C SER A 112 -23.51 24.03 -2.81
N ARG A 113 -22.63 24.91 -2.34
CA ARG A 113 -21.28 25.02 -2.91
C ARG A 113 -20.46 23.74 -2.76
N LEU A 114 -20.81 22.94 -1.77
CA LEU A 114 -20.18 21.64 -1.53
C LEU A 114 -20.60 20.63 -2.61
N GLU A 115 -21.86 20.68 -3.06
CA GLU A 115 -22.37 19.89 -4.18
C GLU A 115 -21.64 20.24 -5.48
N ALA A 116 -21.44 21.55 -5.73
CA ALA A 116 -20.70 22.01 -6.89
C ALA A 116 -19.24 21.55 -6.87
N LEU A 117 -18.56 21.61 -5.72
CA LEU A 117 -17.21 21.08 -5.55
C LEU A 117 -17.17 19.57 -5.81
N GLN A 118 -18.10 18.81 -5.24
CA GLN A 118 -18.19 17.37 -5.45
C GLN A 118 -18.39 17.05 -6.94
N GLY A 119 -19.31 17.74 -7.61
CA GLY A 119 -19.56 17.57 -9.04
C GLY A 119 -18.31 17.84 -9.91
N GLN A 120 -17.54 18.88 -9.60
CA GLN A 120 -16.28 19.16 -10.30
C GLN A 120 -15.24 18.04 -10.10
N ILE A 121 -15.11 17.51 -8.89
CA ILE A 121 -14.20 16.41 -8.61
C ILE A 121 -14.66 15.11 -9.30
N ASP A 122 -15.95 14.83 -9.30
CA ASP A 122 -16.51 13.66 -10.00
C ASP A 122 -16.26 13.73 -11.51
N LEU A 123 -16.32 14.93 -12.12
CA LEU A 123 -15.96 15.15 -13.53
C LEU A 123 -14.48 14.85 -13.81
N ILE A 124 -13.58 15.35 -12.96
CA ILE A 124 -12.14 15.08 -13.09
C ILE A 124 -11.87 13.58 -13.02
N LEU A 125 -12.51 12.87 -12.09
CA LEU A 125 -12.34 11.42 -11.94
C LEU A 125 -12.98 10.65 -13.10
N ASN A 126 -14.13 11.11 -13.63
CA ASN A 126 -14.75 10.51 -14.81
C ASN A 126 -13.82 10.61 -16.01
N ASP A 127 -13.26 11.79 -16.30
CA ASP A 127 -12.32 12.01 -17.41
C ASP A 127 -11.06 11.13 -17.28
N LEU A 128 -10.52 11.00 -16.05
CA LEU A 128 -9.38 10.13 -15.77
C LEU A 128 -9.66 8.67 -16.17
N PHE A 129 -10.80 8.12 -15.79
CA PHE A 129 -11.12 6.72 -16.06
C PHE A 129 -11.52 6.48 -17.51
N ASP A 130 -12.24 7.39 -18.13
CA ASP A 130 -12.62 7.30 -19.55
C ASP A 130 -11.39 7.32 -20.47
N LYS A 131 -10.42 8.19 -20.16
CA LYS A 131 -9.10 8.20 -20.83
C LYS A 131 -8.34 6.89 -20.59
N GLY A 132 -8.34 6.39 -19.37
CA GLY A 132 -7.69 5.11 -19.01
C GLY A 132 -8.26 3.93 -19.79
N VAL A 133 -9.58 3.81 -19.90
CA VAL A 133 -10.23 2.77 -20.71
C VAL A 133 -9.84 2.87 -22.17
N ALA A 134 -9.89 4.08 -22.75
CA ALA A 134 -9.54 4.29 -24.16
C ALA A 134 -8.07 3.95 -24.44
N GLN A 135 -7.16 4.38 -23.57
CA GLN A 135 -5.72 4.08 -23.71
C GLN A 135 -5.44 2.58 -23.61
N MET A 136 -6.05 1.88 -22.64
CA MET A 136 -5.91 0.43 -22.49
C MET A 136 -6.46 -0.30 -23.72
N LYS A 137 -7.67 0.04 -24.17
CA LYS A 137 -8.30 -0.61 -25.31
C LYS A 137 -7.47 -0.50 -26.58
N ASN A 138 -6.95 0.70 -26.88
CA ASN A 138 -6.11 0.92 -28.03
C ASN A 138 -4.80 0.12 -27.94
N GLN A 139 -4.10 0.22 -26.81
CA GLN A 139 -2.83 -0.49 -26.61
C GLN A 139 -3.01 -1.99 -26.71
N PHE A 140 -4.02 -2.56 -26.06
CA PHE A 140 -4.29 -4.00 -26.12
C PHE A 140 -4.62 -4.49 -27.55
N GLY A 141 -5.33 -3.67 -28.32
CA GLY A 141 -5.58 -3.97 -29.74
C GLY A 141 -4.30 -3.99 -30.56
N ASP A 142 -3.46 -2.98 -30.39
CA ASP A 142 -2.17 -2.87 -31.08
C ASP A 142 -1.23 -4.01 -30.69
N ASP A 143 -1.13 -4.32 -29.39
CA ASP A 143 -0.29 -5.41 -28.85
C ASP A 143 -0.74 -6.79 -29.39
N PHE A 144 -2.05 -7.01 -29.51
CA PHE A 144 -2.58 -8.25 -30.08
C PHE A 144 -2.18 -8.40 -31.55
N VAL A 145 -2.36 -7.38 -32.35
CA VAL A 145 -2.03 -7.39 -33.80
C VAL A 145 -0.53 -7.60 -33.99
N GLU A 146 0.28 -6.82 -33.29
CA GLU A 146 1.73 -6.92 -33.38
C GLU A 146 2.25 -8.29 -32.93
N GLY A 147 1.74 -8.80 -31.79
CA GLY A 147 2.08 -10.10 -31.24
C GLY A 147 1.76 -11.22 -32.24
N TYR A 148 0.55 -11.22 -32.80
CA TYR A 148 0.12 -12.23 -33.77
C TYR A 148 1.03 -12.29 -35.00
N TYR A 149 1.28 -11.15 -35.67
CA TYR A 149 2.11 -11.17 -36.89
C TYR A 149 3.56 -11.53 -36.59
N LYS A 150 4.13 -11.06 -35.47
CA LYS A 150 5.48 -11.45 -35.05
C LYS A 150 5.57 -12.96 -34.77
N LYS A 151 4.55 -13.54 -34.10
CA LYS A 151 4.52 -14.97 -33.80
C LYS A 151 4.34 -15.81 -35.07
N CYS A 152 3.43 -15.42 -35.94
CA CYS A 152 3.29 -16.10 -37.25
C CYS A 152 4.61 -16.10 -38.04
N TYR A 153 5.32 -14.97 -38.07
CA TYR A 153 6.62 -14.87 -38.74
C TYR A 153 7.65 -15.82 -38.09
N ASP A 154 7.69 -15.91 -36.78
CA ASP A 154 8.62 -16.82 -36.06
C ASP A 154 8.30 -18.29 -36.39
N LEU A 155 7.03 -18.68 -36.38
CA LEU A 155 6.59 -20.05 -36.70
C LEU A 155 6.94 -20.43 -38.14
N GLN A 156 6.69 -19.55 -39.09
CA GLN A 156 7.04 -19.80 -40.50
C GLN A 156 8.57 -19.82 -40.70
N SER A 157 9.31 -18.97 -40.01
CA SER A 157 10.76 -18.98 -40.05
C SER A 157 11.38 -20.26 -39.47
N ARG A 158 10.77 -20.81 -38.40
CA ARG A 158 11.15 -22.10 -37.84
C ARG A 158 10.85 -23.26 -38.81
N ALA A 159 9.66 -23.26 -39.42
CA ALA A 159 9.27 -24.26 -40.39
C ALA A 159 10.06 -24.20 -41.72
N GLY A 160 10.78 -23.11 -41.96
CA GLY A 160 11.60 -22.90 -43.16
C GLY A 160 10.81 -22.58 -44.42
N PHE A 161 9.52 -22.27 -44.31
CA PHE A 161 8.67 -21.85 -45.42
C PHE A 161 7.78 -20.69 -45.01
N PHE A 162 7.42 -19.85 -45.98
CA PHE A 162 6.58 -18.68 -45.76
C PHE A 162 5.31 -18.82 -46.59
N ASN A 163 4.18 -18.90 -45.91
CA ASN A 163 2.85 -18.84 -46.50
C ASN A 163 2.22 -17.45 -46.27
N GLU A 164 1.16 -17.16 -46.98
CA GLU A 164 0.34 -15.98 -46.73
C GLU A 164 -0.29 -16.10 -45.34
N ILE A 165 -0.05 -15.07 -44.50
CA ILE A 165 -0.61 -15.00 -43.16
C ILE A 165 -2.00 -14.40 -43.24
N ALA A 166 -3.00 -15.03 -42.61
CA ALA A 166 -4.35 -14.51 -42.58
C ALA A 166 -4.37 -13.13 -41.91
N LYS A 167 -5.06 -12.21 -42.58
CA LYS A 167 -5.26 -10.85 -42.02
C LYS A 167 -6.25 -10.93 -40.87
N ILE A 168 -5.86 -10.40 -39.71
CA ILE A 168 -6.76 -10.35 -38.56
C ILE A 168 -7.92 -9.40 -38.84
N ASP A 169 -9.14 -9.85 -38.59
CA ASP A 169 -10.34 -9.03 -38.63
C ASP A 169 -10.43 -8.17 -37.35
N TYR A 170 -10.85 -6.92 -37.52
CA TYR A 170 -11.08 -5.98 -36.41
C TYR A 170 -12.07 -6.55 -35.36
N ALA A 171 -13.09 -7.28 -35.79
CA ALA A 171 -14.04 -7.94 -34.91
C ALA A 171 -13.38 -9.03 -34.02
N ALA A 172 -12.36 -9.71 -34.54
CA ALA A 172 -11.61 -10.70 -33.75
C ALA A 172 -10.79 -10.02 -32.65
N ILE A 173 -10.17 -8.86 -32.95
CA ILE A 173 -9.43 -8.05 -31.97
C ILE A 173 -10.37 -7.57 -30.87
N GLU A 174 -11.51 -6.99 -31.24
CA GLU A 174 -12.51 -6.48 -30.29
C GLU A 174 -13.02 -7.61 -29.36
N ASN A 175 -13.25 -8.80 -29.92
CA ASN A 175 -13.69 -9.97 -29.15
C ASN A 175 -12.65 -10.40 -28.12
N VAL A 176 -11.37 -10.40 -28.46
CA VAL A 176 -10.29 -10.77 -27.51
C VAL A 176 -10.14 -9.72 -26.42
N VAL A 177 -10.05 -8.43 -26.80
CA VAL A 177 -9.87 -7.32 -25.87
C VAL A 177 -11.05 -7.17 -24.90
N SER A 178 -12.27 -7.49 -25.35
CA SER A 178 -13.50 -7.37 -24.55
C SER A 178 -13.93 -8.68 -23.88
N TYR A 179 -13.17 -9.77 -24.00
CA TYR A 179 -13.55 -11.05 -23.43
C TYR A 179 -13.32 -11.12 -21.92
N PRO A 180 -14.33 -11.50 -21.11
CA PRO A 180 -14.23 -11.57 -19.66
C PRO A 180 -13.52 -12.85 -19.19
N TRP A 181 -12.30 -13.12 -19.66
CA TRP A 181 -11.55 -14.34 -19.45
C TRP A 181 -11.35 -14.74 -17.97
N SER A 182 -11.35 -13.76 -17.06
CA SER A 182 -11.16 -13.94 -15.62
C SER A 182 -12.42 -13.56 -14.81
N GLY A 183 -13.61 -13.66 -15.44
CA GLY A 183 -14.91 -13.44 -14.81
C GLY A 183 -15.48 -12.02 -14.93
N ALA A 184 -14.71 -11.04 -15.42
CA ALA A 184 -15.17 -9.69 -15.74
C ALA A 184 -14.25 -9.07 -16.81
N MET A 185 -14.78 -8.17 -17.63
CA MET A 185 -13.99 -7.39 -18.58
C MET A 185 -13.03 -6.44 -17.82
N PHE A 186 -11.93 -6.06 -18.46
CA PHE A 186 -11.00 -5.07 -17.88
C PHE A 186 -11.69 -3.72 -17.61
N SER A 187 -12.60 -3.31 -18.51
CA SER A 187 -13.39 -2.09 -18.35
C SER A 187 -14.27 -2.13 -17.10
N ASP A 188 -14.90 -3.28 -16.78
CA ASP A 188 -15.73 -3.44 -15.58
C ASP A 188 -14.88 -3.32 -14.30
N ARG A 189 -13.69 -3.90 -14.32
CA ARG A 189 -12.73 -3.82 -13.21
C ARG A 189 -12.22 -2.40 -13.00
N LEU A 190 -11.95 -1.69 -14.09
CA LEU A 190 -11.56 -0.30 -14.03
C LEU A 190 -12.72 0.57 -13.52
N TRP A 191 -13.95 0.28 -13.94
CA TRP A 191 -15.15 0.94 -13.43
C TRP A 191 -15.34 0.70 -11.92
N GLN A 192 -15.15 -0.53 -11.41
CA GLN A 192 -15.18 -0.82 -9.97
C GLN A 192 -14.11 -0.03 -9.21
N ASN A 193 -12.90 0.07 -9.75
CA ASN A 193 -11.83 0.89 -9.18
C ASN A 193 -12.23 2.37 -9.11
N LYS A 194 -12.89 2.90 -10.16
CA LYS A 194 -13.46 4.25 -10.20
C LYS A 194 -14.50 4.46 -9.10
N GLN A 195 -15.46 3.55 -8.94
CA GLN A 195 -16.49 3.66 -7.90
C GLN A 195 -15.89 3.70 -6.49
N ALA A 196 -14.90 2.84 -6.23
CA ALA A 196 -14.17 2.84 -4.97
C ALA A 196 -13.43 4.17 -4.73
N LEU A 197 -12.82 4.76 -5.78
CA LEU A 197 -12.13 6.04 -5.68
C LEU A 197 -13.11 7.20 -5.45
N LEU A 198 -14.24 7.22 -6.15
CA LEU A 198 -15.32 8.21 -5.94
C LEU A 198 -15.83 8.17 -4.50
N PHE A 199 -16.13 6.97 -3.99
CA PHE A 199 -16.58 6.78 -2.60
C PHE A 199 -15.54 7.29 -1.60
N ASN A 200 -14.27 6.87 -1.73
CA ASN A 200 -13.18 7.30 -0.86
C ASN A 200 -12.96 8.82 -0.92
N THR A 201 -13.10 9.43 -2.09
CA THR A 201 -12.94 10.88 -2.26
C THR A 201 -14.02 11.64 -1.52
N ARG A 202 -15.28 11.20 -1.63
CA ARG A 202 -16.40 11.77 -0.87
C ARG A 202 -16.17 11.64 0.64
N GLU A 203 -15.74 10.48 1.10
CA GLU A 203 -15.44 10.25 2.52
C GLU A 203 -14.36 11.21 3.03
N VAL A 204 -13.24 11.34 2.33
CA VAL A 204 -12.13 12.24 2.72
C VAL A 204 -12.59 13.69 2.78
N LEU A 205 -13.37 14.16 1.80
CA LEU A 205 -13.91 15.53 1.78
C LEU A 205 -14.88 15.73 2.93
N THR A 206 -15.85 14.82 3.09
CA THR A 206 -16.86 14.90 4.14
C THR A 206 -16.24 14.93 5.52
N GLN A 207 -15.35 13.96 5.82
CA GLN A 207 -14.68 13.89 7.11
C GLN A 207 -13.72 15.07 7.33
N GLY A 208 -13.03 15.51 6.28
CA GLY A 208 -12.14 16.66 6.32
C GLY A 208 -12.88 17.95 6.66
N LEU A 209 -14.03 18.16 6.04
CA LEU A 209 -14.88 19.33 6.29
C LEU A 209 -15.49 19.31 7.70
N ILE A 210 -16.04 18.17 8.15
CA ILE A 210 -16.57 18.02 9.52
C ILE A 210 -15.52 18.33 10.58
N GLN A 211 -14.28 17.84 10.37
CA GLN A 211 -13.20 17.94 11.32
C GLN A 211 -12.39 19.25 11.18
N GLY A 212 -12.72 20.11 10.21
CA GLY A 212 -11.99 21.35 9.95
C GLY A 212 -10.55 21.15 9.50
N LYS A 213 -10.29 20.05 8.75
CA LYS A 213 -8.94 19.77 8.23
C LYS A 213 -8.53 20.79 7.17
N SER A 214 -7.24 21.13 7.15
CA SER A 214 -6.71 22.00 6.10
C SER A 214 -6.75 21.33 4.72
N VAL A 215 -6.72 22.15 3.65
CA VAL A 215 -6.65 21.66 2.25
C VAL A 215 -5.45 20.72 2.06
N ASN A 216 -4.30 21.04 2.66
CA ASN A 216 -3.12 20.21 2.53
C ASN A 216 -3.33 18.80 3.12
N VAL A 217 -3.98 18.71 4.29
CA VAL A 217 -4.30 17.40 4.91
C VAL A 217 -5.28 16.61 4.06
N MET A 218 -6.35 17.23 3.58
CA MET A 218 -7.33 16.58 2.70
C MET A 218 -6.70 16.16 1.37
N SER A 219 -5.92 17.05 0.74
CA SER A 219 -5.24 16.76 -0.52
C SER A 219 -4.23 15.61 -0.39
N SER A 220 -3.50 15.52 0.72
CA SER A 220 -2.59 14.40 0.98
C SER A 220 -3.33 13.08 1.15
N ALA A 221 -4.47 13.09 1.87
CA ALA A 221 -5.32 11.91 2.00
C ALA A 221 -5.91 11.46 0.66
N LEU A 222 -6.35 12.40 -0.19
CA LEU A 222 -6.82 12.10 -1.55
C LEU A 222 -5.72 11.56 -2.45
N ALA A 223 -4.51 12.14 -2.38
CA ALA A 223 -3.36 11.64 -3.14
C ALA A 223 -3.01 10.19 -2.78
N ALA A 224 -3.11 9.82 -1.50
CA ALA A 224 -2.93 8.44 -1.05
C ALA A 224 -4.00 7.50 -1.65
N LYS A 225 -5.27 7.90 -1.66
CA LYS A 225 -6.36 7.11 -2.26
C LYS A 225 -6.21 6.98 -3.77
N MET A 226 -5.79 8.04 -4.46
CA MET A 226 -5.48 8.01 -5.89
C MET A 226 -4.28 7.10 -6.19
N GLY A 227 -3.23 7.12 -5.37
CA GLY A 227 -2.09 6.21 -5.48
C GLY A 227 -2.50 4.74 -5.34
N GLN A 228 -3.43 4.42 -4.44
CA GLN A 228 -3.99 3.07 -4.32
C GLN A 228 -4.81 2.68 -5.55
N SER A 229 -5.64 3.59 -6.07
CA SER A 229 -6.43 3.38 -7.29
C SER A 229 -5.52 3.17 -8.51
N TYR A 230 -4.43 3.93 -8.63
CA TYR A 230 -3.41 3.75 -9.66
C TYR A 230 -2.77 2.36 -9.59
N LYS A 231 -2.37 1.89 -8.40
CA LYS A 231 -1.79 0.53 -8.24
C LYS A 231 -2.76 -0.58 -8.67
N ASN A 232 -4.05 -0.39 -8.47
CA ASN A 232 -5.06 -1.32 -8.97
C ASN A 232 -5.15 -1.30 -10.50
N ALA A 233 -5.10 -0.11 -11.11
CA ALA A 233 -5.07 0.06 -12.57
C ALA A 233 -3.78 -0.52 -13.17
N GLU A 234 -2.61 -0.25 -12.57
CA GLU A 234 -1.32 -0.81 -12.97
C GLU A 234 -1.33 -2.34 -12.97
N ARG A 235 -1.85 -2.95 -11.89
CA ARG A 235 -1.99 -4.41 -11.81
C ARG A 235 -2.93 -4.94 -12.89
N LEU A 236 -4.01 -4.23 -13.18
CA LEU A 236 -4.95 -4.60 -14.24
C LEU A 236 -4.25 -4.56 -15.59
N VAL A 237 -3.58 -3.47 -15.94
CA VAL A 237 -2.81 -3.35 -17.20
C VAL A 237 -1.86 -4.53 -17.37
N ARG A 238 -1.01 -4.80 -16.39
CA ARG A 238 -0.02 -5.90 -16.47
C ARG A 238 -0.67 -7.26 -16.70
N THR A 239 -1.79 -7.50 -16.04
CA THR A 239 -2.49 -8.79 -16.15
C THR A 239 -3.17 -8.93 -17.51
N GLU A 240 -3.80 -7.89 -18.02
CA GLU A 240 -4.47 -7.88 -19.31
C GLU A 240 -3.45 -7.89 -20.46
N THR A 241 -2.32 -7.18 -20.38
CA THR A 241 -1.22 -7.26 -21.35
C THR A 241 -0.70 -8.70 -21.48
N ALA A 242 -0.48 -9.38 -20.35
CA ALA A 242 -0.08 -10.79 -20.37
C ALA A 242 -1.14 -11.69 -21.04
N HIS A 243 -2.42 -11.43 -20.80
CA HIS A 243 -3.51 -12.16 -21.46
C HIS A 243 -3.55 -11.89 -22.97
N ILE A 244 -3.47 -10.63 -23.38
CA ILE A 244 -3.49 -10.23 -24.80
C ILE A 244 -2.30 -10.84 -25.56
N HIS A 245 -1.10 -10.81 -24.98
CA HIS A 245 0.07 -11.45 -25.54
C HIS A 245 -0.13 -12.97 -25.72
N ALA A 246 -0.63 -13.65 -24.68
CA ALA A 246 -0.90 -15.08 -24.74
C ALA A 246 -1.97 -15.43 -25.79
N GLU A 247 -3.05 -14.65 -25.89
CA GLU A 247 -4.09 -14.87 -26.91
C GLU A 247 -3.59 -14.58 -28.33
N SER A 248 -2.68 -13.62 -28.52
CA SER A 248 -2.04 -13.38 -29.82
C SER A 248 -1.17 -14.57 -30.24
N ASP A 249 -0.39 -15.15 -29.33
CA ASP A 249 0.38 -16.37 -29.56
C ASP A 249 -0.55 -17.57 -29.88
N ARG A 250 -1.65 -17.73 -29.13
CA ARG A 250 -2.63 -18.78 -29.37
C ARG A 250 -3.31 -18.67 -30.76
N ALA A 251 -3.61 -17.46 -31.20
CA ALA A 251 -4.15 -17.19 -32.50
C ALA A 251 -3.14 -17.59 -33.61
N ALA A 252 -1.88 -17.25 -33.43
CA ALA A 252 -0.79 -17.61 -34.34
C ALA A 252 -0.55 -19.15 -34.36
N TYR A 253 -0.62 -19.82 -33.20
CA TYR A 253 -0.53 -21.30 -33.15
C TYR A 253 -1.64 -21.97 -33.97
N LYS A 254 -2.87 -21.47 -33.84
CA LYS A 254 -4.01 -22.02 -34.63
C LYS A 254 -3.82 -21.78 -36.11
N GLU A 255 -3.35 -20.60 -36.53
CA GLU A 255 -3.09 -20.26 -37.94
C GLU A 255 -1.99 -21.14 -38.52
N ALA A 256 -0.93 -21.42 -37.77
CA ALA A 256 0.18 -22.24 -38.20
C ALA A 256 -0.05 -23.77 -38.02
N GLY A 257 -1.20 -24.17 -37.46
CA GLY A 257 -1.50 -25.58 -37.20
C GLY A 257 -0.68 -26.21 -36.07
N VAL A 258 -0.14 -25.44 -35.15
CA VAL A 258 0.59 -25.93 -33.97
C VAL A 258 -0.36 -26.65 -33.04
N GLU A 259 -0.08 -27.93 -32.77
CA GLU A 259 -0.93 -28.78 -31.93
C GLU A 259 -0.62 -28.64 -30.43
N GLN A 260 0.64 -28.45 -30.06
CA GLN A 260 1.09 -28.41 -28.68
C GLN A 260 1.98 -27.19 -28.41
N TYR A 261 1.98 -26.75 -27.15
CA TYR A 261 2.89 -25.73 -26.63
C TYR A 261 3.54 -26.21 -25.33
N GLU A 262 4.71 -25.67 -25.05
CA GLU A 262 5.39 -25.78 -23.78
C GLU A 262 5.11 -24.52 -22.94
N PHE A 263 4.77 -24.70 -21.66
CA PHE A 263 4.62 -23.61 -20.71
C PHE A 263 5.99 -23.18 -20.20
N MET A 264 6.27 -21.88 -20.24
CA MET A 264 7.53 -21.30 -19.80
C MET A 264 7.31 -20.33 -18.65
N ALA A 265 7.78 -20.71 -17.46
CA ALA A 265 7.77 -19.81 -16.31
C ALA A 265 8.92 -18.80 -16.39
N THR A 266 8.69 -17.59 -15.92
CA THR A 266 9.75 -16.60 -15.78
C THR A 266 10.72 -17.01 -14.67
N LEU A 267 12.02 -17.01 -14.94
CA LEU A 267 13.06 -17.39 -13.97
C LEU A 267 13.38 -16.23 -13.02
N GLU A 268 12.48 -16.01 -12.06
CA GLU A 268 12.64 -14.96 -11.04
C GLU A 268 12.09 -15.42 -9.68
N VAL A 269 12.59 -14.82 -8.58
CA VAL A 269 12.12 -15.14 -7.21
C VAL A 269 10.63 -14.86 -6.98
N ARG A 270 10.02 -14.03 -7.84
CA ARG A 270 8.57 -13.72 -7.80
C ARG A 270 7.70 -14.79 -8.45
N THR A 271 8.29 -15.71 -9.22
CA THR A 271 7.54 -16.82 -9.83
C THR A 271 6.91 -17.68 -8.75
N CYS A 272 5.59 -17.83 -8.82
CA CYS A 272 4.86 -18.60 -7.83
C CYS A 272 5.01 -20.12 -8.06
N ASP A 273 4.73 -20.90 -7.02
CA ASP A 273 4.89 -22.36 -7.08
C ASP A 273 4.00 -23.01 -8.16
N VAL A 274 2.82 -22.42 -8.43
CA VAL A 274 1.94 -22.90 -9.50
C VAL A 274 2.60 -22.72 -10.87
N CYS A 275 3.10 -21.51 -11.17
CA CYS A 275 3.80 -21.25 -12.42
C CYS A 275 5.09 -22.09 -12.53
N GLY A 276 5.88 -22.18 -11.45
CA GLY A 276 7.09 -23.01 -11.42
C GLY A 276 6.80 -24.49 -11.66
N SER A 277 5.67 -25.01 -11.13
CA SER A 277 5.28 -26.40 -11.36
C SER A 277 4.75 -26.69 -12.77
N LEU A 278 4.36 -25.65 -13.52
CA LEU A 278 3.92 -25.78 -14.93
C LEU A 278 5.09 -25.68 -15.91
N ASP A 279 6.23 -25.14 -15.48
CA ASP A 279 7.39 -24.92 -16.33
C ASP A 279 7.87 -26.20 -17.02
N GLY A 280 8.17 -26.10 -18.31
CA GLY A 280 8.59 -27.24 -19.13
C GLY A 280 7.48 -28.26 -19.41
N LYS A 281 6.22 -28.04 -19.01
CA LYS A 281 5.11 -28.95 -19.32
C LYS A 281 4.46 -28.63 -20.67
N HIS A 282 4.09 -29.68 -21.38
CA HIS A 282 3.48 -29.60 -22.69
C HIS A 282 1.96 -29.77 -22.61
N PHE A 283 1.23 -28.96 -23.37
CA PHE A 283 -0.22 -28.97 -23.41
C PHE A 283 -0.72 -28.78 -24.84
N LYS A 284 -1.92 -29.29 -25.15
CA LYS A 284 -2.55 -29.07 -26.44
C LYS A 284 -3.07 -27.65 -26.56
N VAL A 285 -2.88 -27.00 -27.71
CA VAL A 285 -3.40 -25.65 -27.99
C VAL A 285 -4.93 -25.61 -27.87
N SER A 286 -5.62 -26.72 -28.24
CA SER A 286 -7.08 -26.86 -28.10
C SER A 286 -7.56 -26.89 -26.66
N GLU A 287 -6.71 -27.27 -25.70
CA GLU A 287 -7.00 -27.37 -24.28
C GLU A 287 -6.45 -26.16 -23.47
N ALA A 288 -5.86 -25.17 -24.16
CA ALA A 288 -5.30 -23.98 -23.55
C ALA A 288 -6.37 -23.18 -22.82
N LYS A 289 -6.17 -22.98 -21.51
CA LYS A 289 -7.10 -22.26 -20.63
C LYS A 289 -6.34 -21.33 -19.71
N ALA A 290 -6.53 -20.01 -19.90
CA ALA A 290 -5.96 -18.99 -19.03
C ALA A 290 -6.36 -19.24 -17.56
N GLY A 291 -5.41 -19.05 -16.66
CA GLY A 291 -5.58 -19.31 -15.22
C GLY A 291 -5.40 -20.78 -14.80
N VAL A 292 -5.21 -21.70 -15.74
CA VAL A 292 -5.08 -23.14 -15.45
C VAL A 292 -3.76 -23.71 -15.98
N ASN A 293 -3.58 -23.73 -17.29
CA ASN A 293 -2.41 -24.27 -17.98
C ASN A 293 -1.85 -23.31 -19.04
N TYR A 294 -2.49 -22.17 -19.27
CA TYR A 294 -2.11 -21.15 -20.25
C TYR A 294 -2.00 -19.77 -19.56
N PRO A 295 -0.97 -18.95 -19.88
CA PRO A 295 -0.81 -17.64 -19.27
C PRO A 295 -1.96 -16.67 -19.60
N PRO A 296 -2.24 -15.71 -18.70
CA PRO A 296 -1.71 -15.57 -17.36
C PRO A 296 -2.39 -16.53 -16.37
N ILE A 297 -1.61 -17.12 -15.47
CA ILE A 297 -2.13 -18.02 -14.42
C ILE A 297 -2.77 -17.24 -13.27
N HIS A 298 -2.24 -16.05 -12.96
CA HIS A 298 -2.67 -15.18 -11.86
C HIS A 298 -2.40 -13.71 -12.19
N PRO A 299 -2.93 -12.75 -11.45
CA PRO A 299 -2.59 -11.33 -11.62
C PRO A 299 -1.08 -11.08 -11.56
N ASN A 300 -0.56 -10.22 -12.46
CA ASN A 300 0.87 -9.94 -12.67
C ASN A 300 1.70 -11.17 -13.13
N CYS A 301 1.08 -12.19 -13.70
CA CYS A 301 1.81 -13.32 -14.28
C CYS A 301 2.68 -12.84 -15.46
N ARG A 302 3.91 -13.36 -15.54
CA ARG A 302 4.90 -13.01 -16.58
C ARG A 302 5.35 -14.20 -17.42
N CYS A 303 4.68 -15.35 -17.23
CA CYS A 303 4.97 -16.56 -17.96
C CYS A 303 4.52 -16.43 -19.41
N THR A 304 5.14 -17.20 -20.29
CA THR A 304 4.83 -17.27 -21.72
C THR A 304 4.74 -18.71 -22.19
N THR A 305 4.62 -18.93 -23.49
CA THR A 305 4.62 -20.24 -24.10
C THR A 305 5.51 -20.28 -25.34
N VAL A 306 5.99 -21.44 -25.67
CA VAL A 306 6.67 -21.72 -26.95
C VAL A 306 5.98 -22.91 -27.63
N GLU A 307 5.97 -22.94 -28.95
CA GLU A 307 5.46 -24.07 -29.72
C GLU A 307 6.32 -25.31 -29.42
N TYR A 308 5.64 -26.45 -29.26
CA TYR A 308 6.26 -27.76 -29.05
C TYR A 308 5.79 -28.75 -30.12
N ASP A 309 6.78 -29.36 -30.79
CA ASP A 309 6.56 -30.43 -31.73
C ASP A 309 7.27 -31.71 -31.24
N PRO A 310 6.51 -32.79 -30.91
CA PRO A 310 7.10 -34.04 -30.46
C PRO A 310 8.02 -34.70 -31.52
N ASP A 311 7.73 -34.49 -32.80
CA ASP A 311 8.51 -35.08 -33.89
C ASP A 311 9.87 -34.37 -34.04
N ASP A 312 9.91 -33.03 -33.92
CA ASP A 312 11.15 -32.25 -33.87
C ASP A 312 12.04 -32.70 -32.69
N ALA A 313 11.47 -32.97 -31.54
CA ALA A 313 12.18 -33.45 -30.36
C ALA A 313 12.74 -34.87 -30.59
N LEU A 314 12.00 -35.72 -31.26
CA LEU A 314 12.44 -37.10 -31.61
C LEU A 314 13.56 -37.08 -32.67
N ASP A 315 13.44 -36.26 -33.70
CA ASP A 315 14.45 -36.10 -34.75
C ASP A 315 15.75 -35.54 -34.17
N TRP A 316 15.67 -34.60 -33.23
CA TRP A 316 16.82 -34.12 -32.50
C TRP A 316 17.49 -35.22 -31.67
N TYR A 317 16.69 -36.00 -30.92
CA TYR A 317 17.21 -37.15 -30.16
C TYR A 317 17.93 -38.16 -31.06
N ASN A 318 17.35 -38.46 -32.21
CA ASN A 318 17.92 -39.37 -33.19
C ASN A 318 19.18 -38.83 -33.89
N SER A 319 19.36 -37.52 -33.92
CA SER A 319 20.55 -36.85 -34.49
C SER A 319 21.82 -37.01 -33.63
N GLY A 320 21.68 -37.49 -32.40
CA GLY A 320 22.79 -37.62 -31.44
C GLY A 320 23.40 -36.30 -30.97
N GLN A 321 22.78 -35.16 -31.29
CA GLN A 321 23.18 -33.87 -30.81
C GLN A 321 22.71 -33.68 -29.34
N PRO A 322 23.50 -33.04 -28.48
CA PRO A 322 23.04 -32.74 -27.13
C PRO A 322 21.83 -31.81 -27.20
N MET A 323 20.71 -32.21 -26.59
CA MET A 323 19.53 -31.32 -26.46
C MET A 323 19.96 -29.97 -25.84
N PRO A 324 19.61 -28.85 -26.47
CA PRO A 324 19.81 -27.56 -25.86
C PRO A 324 18.94 -27.52 -24.59
N LYS A 325 19.56 -27.64 -23.44
CA LYS A 325 18.85 -27.52 -22.16
C LYS A 325 18.52 -26.05 -21.92
N THR A 326 17.29 -25.69 -22.05
CA THR A 326 16.76 -24.51 -21.36
C THR A 326 16.65 -24.85 -19.88
N LYS A 327 17.21 -23.97 -19.05
CA LYS A 327 17.17 -24.14 -17.61
C LYS A 327 15.72 -24.08 -17.13
N THR A 328 15.25 -25.11 -16.44
CA THR A 328 13.93 -25.10 -15.80
C THR A 328 13.92 -24.19 -14.59
N TYR A 329 12.71 -23.78 -14.15
CA TYR A 329 12.55 -23.01 -12.91
C TYR A 329 13.13 -23.75 -11.69
N GLU A 330 12.95 -25.08 -11.61
CA GLU A 330 13.48 -25.91 -10.53
C GLU A 330 15.02 -25.87 -10.50
N GLU A 331 15.68 -26.09 -11.64
CA GLU A 331 17.13 -26.00 -11.77
C GLU A 331 17.67 -24.60 -11.43
N TRP A 332 16.97 -23.55 -11.88
CA TRP A 332 17.31 -22.17 -11.56
C TRP A 332 17.14 -21.89 -10.06
N TYR A 333 16.04 -22.36 -9.45
CA TYR A 333 15.78 -22.17 -8.03
C TYR A 333 16.85 -22.84 -7.16
N ASP A 334 17.19 -24.09 -7.50
CA ASP A 334 18.24 -24.85 -6.81
C ASP A 334 19.61 -24.15 -6.89
N GLU A 335 19.95 -23.54 -8.02
CA GLU A 335 21.15 -22.72 -8.13
C GLU A 335 21.09 -21.46 -7.24
N GLN A 336 19.93 -20.79 -7.17
CA GLN A 336 19.79 -19.65 -6.25
C GLN A 336 19.97 -20.09 -4.81
N VAL A 337 19.40 -21.23 -4.43
CA VAL A 337 19.58 -21.83 -3.10
C VAL A 337 21.04 -22.21 -2.86
N ALA A 338 21.71 -22.80 -3.84
CA ALA A 338 23.13 -23.17 -3.72
C ALA A 338 24.05 -21.94 -3.56
N ARG A 339 23.76 -20.83 -4.25
CA ARG A 339 24.54 -19.59 -4.19
C ARG A 339 24.28 -18.76 -2.93
N ASN A 340 23.04 -18.63 -2.52
CA ASN A 340 22.60 -17.64 -1.54
C ASN A 340 22.14 -18.28 -0.23
N GLY A 341 21.96 -19.60 -0.20
CA GLY A 341 21.32 -20.35 0.88
C GLY A 341 19.80 -20.26 0.85
N GLN A 342 19.12 -21.35 1.19
CA GLN A 342 17.67 -21.47 1.16
C GLN A 342 16.96 -20.37 1.96
N GLY A 343 17.49 -20.05 3.16
CA GLY A 343 16.90 -19.01 4.01
C GLY A 343 16.91 -17.62 3.37
N SER A 344 17.97 -17.27 2.61
CA SER A 344 18.06 -15.98 1.91
C SER A 344 17.09 -15.89 0.74
N VAL A 345 16.96 -16.97 -0.04
CA VAL A 345 16.01 -17.04 -1.17
C VAL A 345 14.58 -16.92 -0.65
N GLU A 346 14.25 -17.62 0.44
CA GLU A 346 12.92 -17.55 1.05
C GLU A 346 12.61 -16.16 1.61
N VAL A 347 13.57 -15.49 2.23
CA VAL A 347 13.41 -14.09 2.69
C VAL A 347 13.10 -13.16 1.52
N GLU A 348 13.79 -13.29 0.38
CA GLU A 348 13.49 -12.46 -0.80
C GLU A 348 12.10 -12.75 -1.36
N ARG A 349 11.67 -14.01 -1.40
CA ARG A 349 10.28 -14.38 -1.76
C ARG A 349 9.27 -13.74 -0.81
N GLN A 350 9.48 -13.85 0.51
CA GLN A 350 8.58 -13.25 1.51
C GLN A 350 8.47 -11.73 1.37
N LYS A 351 9.58 -11.03 1.11
CA LYS A 351 9.59 -9.59 0.84
C LYS A 351 8.68 -9.21 -0.33
N VAL A 352 8.74 -10.00 -1.40
CA VAL A 352 7.94 -9.76 -2.59
C VAL A 352 6.46 -10.07 -2.33
N TYR A 353 6.14 -11.24 -1.79
CA TYR A 353 4.75 -11.63 -1.52
C TYR A 353 4.04 -10.72 -0.53
N ASN A 354 4.76 -10.27 0.50
CA ASN A 354 4.18 -9.45 1.56
C ASN A 354 4.33 -7.94 1.29
N ARG A 355 4.90 -7.53 0.14
CA ARG A 355 5.22 -6.12 -0.16
C ARG A 355 4.09 -5.15 0.13
N LYS A 356 2.87 -5.50 -0.24
CA LYS A 356 1.68 -4.66 0.01
C LYS A 356 1.36 -4.53 1.49
N ALA A 357 1.28 -5.65 2.19
CA ALA A 357 0.99 -5.66 3.63
C ALA A 357 2.11 -4.98 4.43
N ASP A 358 3.37 -5.16 3.99
CA ASP A 358 4.52 -4.52 4.60
C ASP A 358 4.53 -3.02 4.37
N LEU A 359 4.09 -2.54 3.20
CA LEU A 359 3.94 -1.12 2.92
C LEU A 359 2.88 -0.48 3.84
N GLU A 360 1.71 -1.10 3.96
CA GLU A 360 0.65 -0.63 4.86
C GLU A 360 1.14 -0.61 6.33
N GLN A 361 1.87 -1.64 6.73
CA GLN A 361 2.47 -1.72 8.05
C GLN A 361 3.56 -0.64 8.25
N PHE A 362 4.43 -0.44 7.27
CA PHE A 362 5.46 0.59 7.27
C PHE A 362 4.87 2.00 7.39
N GLU A 363 3.79 2.31 6.65
CA GLU A 363 3.07 3.59 6.74
C GLU A 363 2.56 3.83 8.17
N ALA A 364 1.94 2.83 8.79
CA ALA A 364 1.49 2.91 10.18
C ALA A 364 2.64 3.11 11.18
N TYR A 365 3.79 2.46 10.92
CA TYR A 365 5.00 2.66 11.74
C TYR A 365 5.60 4.05 11.53
N SER A 366 5.65 4.54 10.29
CA SER A 366 6.16 5.86 9.94
C SER A 366 5.32 6.98 10.56
N GLU A 367 4.00 6.85 10.52
CA GLU A 367 3.08 7.81 11.15
C GLU A 367 3.31 7.91 12.66
N ARG A 368 3.46 6.76 13.33
CA ARG A 368 3.60 6.74 14.81
C ARG A 368 5.01 7.07 15.29
N LEU A 369 6.02 6.57 14.58
CA LEU A 369 7.42 6.70 15.02
C LEU A 369 8.08 7.99 14.53
N GLY A 370 7.61 8.58 13.43
CA GLY A 370 8.22 9.77 12.84
C GLY A 370 9.67 9.51 12.42
N ALA A 371 10.60 10.35 12.89
CA ALA A 371 12.03 10.22 12.59
C ALA A 371 12.69 8.91 13.11
N ASP A 372 12.03 8.20 14.04
CA ASP A 372 12.52 6.91 14.55
C ASP A 372 12.09 5.71 13.67
N ALA A 373 11.26 5.94 12.65
CA ALA A 373 10.86 4.90 11.69
C ALA A 373 12.01 4.56 10.73
N PRO A 374 12.00 3.36 10.12
CA PRO A 374 12.87 3.06 8.99
C PRO A 374 12.70 4.08 7.86
N SER A 375 13.75 4.33 7.08
CA SER A 375 13.75 5.34 6.00
C SER A 375 12.78 5.02 4.86
N ASP A 376 12.57 3.74 4.59
CA ASP A 376 11.80 3.23 3.48
C ASP A 376 11.29 1.80 3.75
N VAL A 377 10.40 1.32 2.91
CA VAL A 377 9.80 -0.01 3.04
C VAL A 377 10.82 -1.15 2.86
N ASP A 378 11.89 -0.94 2.09
CA ASP A 378 12.93 -1.97 1.89
C ASP A 378 13.76 -2.16 3.16
N THR A 379 14.10 -1.06 3.82
CA THR A 379 14.74 -1.08 5.15
C THR A 379 13.81 -1.72 6.18
N PHE A 380 12.52 -1.40 6.15
CA PHE A 380 11.51 -2.01 7.03
C PHE A 380 11.42 -3.53 6.83
N GLN A 381 11.35 -4.00 5.58
CA GLN A 381 11.34 -5.43 5.25
C GLN A 381 12.62 -6.14 5.66
N ARG A 382 13.79 -5.50 5.45
CA ARG A 382 15.08 -6.04 5.90
C ARG A 382 15.12 -6.25 7.41
N LEU A 383 14.63 -5.29 8.19
CA LEU A 383 14.50 -5.43 9.64
C LEU A 383 13.56 -6.60 9.99
N LYS A 384 12.38 -6.62 9.35
CA LYS A 384 11.31 -7.58 9.63
C LYS A 384 11.72 -9.03 9.38
N TYR A 385 12.40 -9.30 8.27
CA TYR A 385 12.70 -10.67 7.82
C TYR A 385 14.12 -11.14 8.07
N SER A 386 15.08 -10.23 8.27
CA SER A 386 16.50 -10.58 8.37
C SER A 386 17.18 -10.14 9.67
N LYS A 387 16.48 -9.38 10.54
CA LYS A 387 17.06 -8.78 11.74
C LYS A 387 16.12 -8.93 12.95
N PRO A 388 15.95 -10.14 13.49
CA PRO A 388 14.92 -10.44 14.51
C PRO A 388 15.02 -9.56 15.76
N ASP A 389 16.22 -9.27 16.24
CA ASP A 389 16.42 -8.44 17.43
C ASP A 389 16.04 -6.98 17.17
N GLU A 390 16.53 -6.42 16.05
CA GLU A 390 16.21 -5.05 15.63
C GLU A 390 14.71 -4.90 15.33
N TRP A 391 14.09 -5.91 14.75
CA TRP A 391 12.65 -5.97 14.52
C TRP A 391 11.86 -6.03 15.83
N SER A 392 12.32 -6.82 16.80
CA SER A 392 11.72 -6.88 18.12
C SER A 392 11.77 -5.52 18.83
N ASP A 393 12.90 -4.84 18.73
CA ASP A 393 13.07 -3.49 19.27
C ASP A 393 12.16 -2.45 18.60
N LEU A 394 12.06 -2.51 17.28
CA LEU A 394 11.17 -1.61 16.52
C LEU A 394 9.69 -1.82 16.89
N LYS A 395 9.24 -3.09 17.00
CA LYS A 395 7.90 -3.43 17.51
C LYS A 395 7.66 -2.91 18.93
N GLY A 396 8.67 -3.07 19.76
CA GLY A 396 8.64 -2.59 21.14
C GLY A 396 8.48 -1.06 21.20
N LEU A 397 9.27 -0.34 20.43
CA LEU A 397 9.20 1.13 20.31
C LEU A 397 7.83 1.58 19.78
N TYR A 398 7.31 0.93 18.74
CA TYR A 398 5.99 1.22 18.17
C TYR A 398 4.88 1.07 19.22
N SER A 399 4.91 -0.04 19.96
CA SER A 399 3.96 -0.30 21.05
C SER A 399 4.12 0.71 22.19
N TYR A 400 5.35 1.10 22.50
CA TYR A 400 5.66 2.05 23.56
C TYR A 400 5.17 3.46 23.24
N LYS A 401 5.47 3.97 22.05
CA LYS A 401 4.96 5.27 21.57
C LYS A 401 3.44 5.31 21.46
N GLY A 402 2.78 4.19 21.22
CA GLY A 402 1.32 4.10 21.29
C GLY A 402 0.74 4.40 22.68
N ARG A 403 1.52 4.16 23.74
CA ARG A 403 1.15 4.45 25.15
C ARG A 403 1.73 5.76 25.68
N VAL A 404 2.86 6.18 25.13
CA VAL A 404 3.63 7.37 25.51
C VAL A 404 4.05 8.09 24.23
N PRO A 405 3.13 8.86 23.58
CA PRO A 405 3.37 9.45 22.27
C PRO A 405 4.57 10.40 22.22
N GLU A 406 4.85 11.09 23.32
CA GLU A 406 5.96 12.03 23.47
C GLU A 406 7.33 11.36 23.66
N ALA A 407 7.38 10.03 23.89
CA ALA A 407 8.63 9.32 24.13
C ALA A 407 9.53 9.29 22.90
N THR A 408 10.83 9.45 23.13
CA THR A 408 11.88 9.26 22.13
C THR A 408 12.36 7.80 22.09
N LYS A 409 13.16 7.47 21.09
CA LYS A 409 13.85 6.17 21.04
C LYS A 409 14.78 5.97 22.25
N ALA A 410 15.44 7.05 22.73
CA ALA A 410 16.27 7.00 23.92
C ALA A 410 15.45 6.72 25.18
N ASP A 411 14.26 7.32 25.31
CA ASP A 411 13.32 7.02 26.41
C ASP A 411 12.88 5.56 26.41
N PHE A 412 12.63 4.99 25.23
CA PHE A 412 12.29 3.57 25.12
C PHE A 412 13.45 2.65 25.55
N GLN A 413 14.69 2.96 25.16
CA GLN A 413 15.86 2.18 25.61
C GLN A 413 16.02 2.29 27.14
N THR A 414 15.83 3.48 27.69
CA THR A 414 15.84 3.71 29.13
C THR A 414 14.70 2.93 29.83
N TYR A 415 13.50 2.96 29.25
CA TYR A 415 12.37 2.14 29.73
C TYR A 415 12.71 0.65 29.78
N LYS A 416 13.32 0.09 28.72
CA LYS A 416 13.73 -1.33 28.68
C LYS A 416 14.69 -1.66 29.82
N LYS A 417 15.71 -0.84 30.01
CA LYS A 417 16.72 -1.01 31.06
C LYS A 417 16.10 -0.93 32.46
N ILE A 418 15.23 0.05 32.72
CA ILE A 418 14.51 0.17 33.99
C ILE A 418 13.62 -1.05 34.24
N LYS A 419 12.90 -1.52 33.23
CA LYS A 419 12.07 -2.75 33.35
C LYS A 419 12.89 -3.97 33.70
N ALA A 420 14.10 -4.09 33.16
CA ALA A 420 15.01 -5.21 33.44
C ALA A 420 15.48 -5.25 34.91
N THR A 421 15.43 -4.13 35.67
CA THR A 421 15.75 -4.13 37.11
C THR A 421 14.69 -4.84 37.98
N GLY A 422 13.57 -5.23 37.39
CA GLY A 422 12.45 -5.87 38.08
C GLY A 422 11.69 -4.90 39.00
N ILE A 423 11.78 -3.57 38.76
CA ILE A 423 10.98 -2.60 39.54
C ILE A 423 9.48 -2.85 39.29
N TYR A 424 8.71 -2.86 40.39
CA TYR A 424 7.28 -3.15 40.30
C TYR A 424 6.45 -1.94 39.88
N GLY A 425 5.51 -2.16 38.99
CA GLY A 425 4.58 -1.12 38.48
C GLY A 425 4.71 -0.89 36.99
N THR A 426 3.83 -0.05 36.44
CA THR A 426 3.88 0.37 35.03
C THR A 426 4.84 1.53 34.89
N VAL A 427 6.02 1.26 34.34
CA VAL A 427 7.07 2.26 34.10
C VAL A 427 6.69 3.17 32.94
N ARG A 428 6.95 4.47 33.07
CA ARG A 428 6.81 5.48 32.02
C ARG A 428 8.04 6.40 31.97
N VAL A 429 8.64 6.51 30.80
CA VAL A 429 9.78 7.38 30.47
C VAL A 429 9.41 8.12 29.17
N PRO A 430 9.37 9.46 29.13
CA PRO A 430 9.53 10.37 30.27
C PRO A 430 8.42 10.22 31.32
N ALA A 431 8.64 10.75 32.50
CA ALA A 431 7.68 10.72 33.58
C ALA A 431 6.32 11.33 33.17
N THR A 432 5.23 10.80 33.74
CA THR A 432 3.89 11.34 33.51
C THR A 432 3.83 12.81 33.95
N LYS A 433 3.46 13.73 33.05
CA LYS A 433 3.25 15.12 33.40
C LYS A 433 1.94 15.29 34.16
N ILE A 434 1.95 16.01 35.27
CA ILE A 434 0.76 16.41 36.01
C ILE A 434 0.83 17.88 36.38
N ASP A 435 -0.32 18.50 36.63
CA ASP A 435 -0.38 19.85 37.19
C ASP A 435 0.08 19.81 38.66
N THR A 436 1.17 20.49 38.94
CA THR A 436 1.77 20.56 40.27
C THR A 436 1.23 21.68 41.13
N SER A 437 0.40 22.59 40.59
CA SER A 437 -0.11 23.77 41.31
C SER A 437 -1.17 23.42 42.37
N ALA A 438 -1.91 22.33 42.13
CA ALA A 438 -2.98 21.84 43.00
C ALA A 438 -2.55 20.69 43.94
N LEU A 439 -1.25 20.35 43.97
CA LEU A 439 -0.76 19.26 44.81
C LEU A 439 -0.62 19.74 46.27
N THR A 440 -1.10 18.89 47.16
CA THR A 440 -0.90 19.09 48.62
C THR A 440 -0.08 17.95 49.21
N LEU A 441 0.74 18.22 50.20
CA LEU A 441 1.55 17.24 50.90
C LEU A 441 0.79 16.72 52.14
N ASP A 442 0.75 15.40 52.33
CA ASP A 442 0.26 14.79 53.55
C ASP A 442 1.33 14.95 54.67
N VAL A 443 1.36 16.12 55.29
CA VAL A 443 2.36 16.49 56.29
C VAL A 443 2.31 15.54 57.50
N ALA A 444 1.13 15.09 57.89
CA ALA A 444 0.99 14.17 59.03
C ALA A 444 1.72 12.82 58.75
N HIS A 445 1.54 12.26 57.57
CA HIS A 445 2.20 11.02 57.18
C HIS A 445 3.73 11.21 56.98
N ILE A 446 4.17 12.32 56.42
CA ILE A 446 5.60 12.64 56.24
C ILE A 446 6.31 12.72 57.57
N ASN A 447 5.69 13.40 58.57
CA ASN A 447 6.23 13.50 59.92
C ASN A 447 6.24 12.18 60.68
N GLU A 448 5.16 11.38 60.56
CA GLU A 448 5.07 10.06 61.15
C GLU A 448 6.19 9.13 60.65
N ARG A 449 6.55 9.21 59.38
CA ARG A 449 7.59 8.40 58.73
C ARG A 449 9.01 9.02 58.82
N HIS A 450 9.17 10.19 59.41
CA HIS A 450 10.44 10.90 59.58
C HIS A 450 11.22 11.20 58.28
N HIS A 451 10.52 11.37 57.14
CA HIS A 451 11.15 11.56 55.84
C HIS A 451 11.82 12.95 55.69
N GLY A 452 11.47 13.95 56.50
CA GLY A 452 12.09 15.29 56.51
C GLY A 452 12.09 16.02 55.18
N VAL A 453 10.99 15.90 54.39
CA VAL A 453 10.83 16.52 53.06
C VAL A 453 9.76 17.62 53.14
N THR A 454 10.06 18.80 52.61
CA THR A 454 9.11 19.91 52.50
C THR A 454 8.19 19.73 51.28
N GLN A 455 7.11 20.52 51.21
CA GLN A 455 6.21 20.52 50.06
C GLN A 455 6.93 20.97 48.77
N GLU A 456 7.80 21.97 48.86
CA GLU A 456 8.60 22.47 47.74
C GLU A 456 9.54 21.37 47.19
N GLU A 457 10.23 20.67 48.10
CA GLU A 457 11.09 19.53 47.73
C GLU A 457 10.28 18.39 47.06
N ALA A 458 9.13 18.02 47.66
CA ALA A 458 8.27 16.99 47.13
C ALA A 458 7.74 17.33 45.71
N VAL A 459 7.36 18.58 45.47
CA VAL A 459 6.94 19.10 44.15
C VAL A 459 8.13 19.15 43.19
N SER A 460 9.33 19.49 43.66
CA SER A 460 10.56 19.48 42.86
C SER A 460 10.89 18.08 42.36
N TYR A 461 10.73 17.04 43.19
CA TYR A 461 10.94 15.66 42.78
C TYR A 461 9.99 15.22 41.66
N ILE A 462 8.75 15.73 41.62
CA ILE A 462 7.79 15.47 40.55
C ILE A 462 8.20 16.19 39.27
N LYS A 463 8.53 17.50 39.36
CA LYS A 463 8.91 18.30 38.19
C LYS A 463 10.18 17.79 37.50
N ASN A 464 11.14 17.30 38.29
CA ASN A 464 12.44 16.82 37.83
C ASN A 464 12.49 15.30 37.69
N ALA A 465 11.34 14.61 37.70
CA ALA A 465 11.30 13.14 37.64
C ALA A 465 11.81 12.65 36.30
N ALA A 466 12.76 11.73 36.34
CA ALA A 466 13.30 11.04 35.18
C ALA A 466 12.34 9.96 34.65
N PHE A 467 11.61 9.33 35.56
CA PHE A 467 10.55 8.38 35.19
C PHE A 467 9.45 8.38 36.24
N SER A 468 8.31 7.81 35.90
CA SER A 468 7.22 7.55 36.84
C SER A 468 6.76 6.10 36.78
N LEU A 469 6.16 5.63 37.89
CA LEU A 469 5.54 4.33 38.01
C LEU A 469 4.07 4.49 38.38
N LYS A 470 3.17 3.89 37.60
CA LYS A 470 1.78 3.72 38.04
C LYS A 470 1.67 2.42 38.83
N ARG A 471 1.21 2.51 40.09
CA ARG A 471 1.02 1.38 41.00
C ARG A 471 -0.39 1.37 41.57
N ARG A 472 -0.96 0.19 41.72
CA ARG A 472 -2.19 -0.02 42.49
C ARG A 472 -1.80 -0.60 43.86
N HIS A 473 -2.24 0.10 44.90
CA HIS A 473 -2.04 -0.31 46.29
C HIS A 473 -3.04 -1.43 46.64
N TRP A 474 -2.74 -2.22 47.65
CA TRP A 474 -3.61 -3.31 48.14
C TRP A 474 -4.98 -2.77 48.62
N THR A 475 -5.07 -1.52 49.07
CA THR A 475 -6.33 -0.84 49.42
C THR A 475 -7.21 -0.51 48.21
N GLY A 476 -6.74 -0.75 46.96
CA GLY A 476 -7.41 -0.41 45.71
C GLY A 476 -7.05 0.96 45.15
N GLU A 477 -6.38 1.79 45.93
CA GLU A 477 -5.93 3.12 45.49
C GLU A 477 -4.84 3.03 44.41
N THR A 478 -4.81 4.00 43.50
CA THR A 478 -3.77 4.10 42.45
C THR A 478 -2.85 5.28 42.77
N PHE A 479 -1.56 5.03 42.65
CA PHE A 479 -0.51 6.03 42.84
C PHE A 479 0.31 6.21 41.57
N LEU A 480 0.75 7.46 41.34
CA LEU A 480 1.82 7.81 40.43
C LEU A 480 3.06 8.13 41.28
N ASN A 481 4.05 7.27 41.19
CA ASN A 481 5.30 7.41 41.91
C ASN A 481 6.33 8.04 40.99
N TYR A 482 6.83 9.21 41.35
CA TYR A 482 7.80 10.00 40.60
C TYR A 482 9.18 9.81 41.19
N TYR A 483 10.18 9.60 40.35
CA TYR A 483 11.57 9.38 40.76
C TYR A 483 12.49 10.37 40.06
N SER A 484 13.14 11.23 40.87
CA SER A 484 14.18 12.17 40.47
C SER A 484 15.55 11.74 41.00
N GLU A 485 16.61 12.46 40.62
CA GLU A 485 17.97 12.23 41.15
C GLU A 485 18.10 12.54 42.65
N GLU A 486 17.21 13.33 43.21
CA GLU A 486 17.27 13.81 44.61
C GLU A 486 16.32 13.08 45.54
N GLY A 487 15.20 12.56 45.00
CA GLY A 487 14.20 11.90 45.82
C GLY A 487 13.02 11.40 45.03
N ALA A 488 12.00 10.91 45.72
CA ALA A 488 10.77 10.40 45.12
C ALA A 488 9.53 10.99 45.80
N SER A 489 8.45 11.13 45.01
CA SER A 489 7.14 11.57 45.51
C SER A 489 6.04 10.67 44.94
N TYR A 490 5.14 10.19 45.80
CA TYR A 490 4.03 9.31 45.46
C TYR A 490 2.71 10.07 45.53
N VAL A 491 2.12 10.32 44.39
CA VAL A 491 0.87 11.08 44.25
C VAL A 491 -0.29 10.11 44.14
N ARG A 492 -1.27 10.23 45.04
CA ARG A 492 -2.53 9.53 44.96
C ARG A 492 -3.40 10.14 43.86
N THR A 493 -3.86 9.31 42.90
CA THR A 493 -4.53 9.83 41.69
C THR A 493 -5.99 10.23 41.92
N SER A 494 -6.59 9.86 43.06
CA SER A 494 -8.01 10.18 43.37
C SER A 494 -8.23 11.61 43.83
N ASP A 495 -7.25 12.23 44.48
CA ASP A 495 -7.36 13.53 45.13
C ASP A 495 -6.12 14.45 44.94
N ASN A 496 -5.13 14.03 44.18
CA ASN A 496 -3.89 14.74 43.90
C ASN A 496 -3.06 15.05 45.17
N VAL A 497 -3.15 14.20 46.19
CA VAL A 497 -2.35 14.34 47.42
C VAL A 497 -1.02 13.61 47.26
N ILE A 498 0.09 14.28 47.55
CA ILE A 498 1.40 13.64 47.73
C ILE A 498 1.37 12.88 49.05
N ARG A 499 1.07 11.59 49.00
CA ARG A 499 0.91 10.76 50.18
C ARG A 499 2.21 10.51 50.91
N THR A 500 3.30 10.29 50.16
CA THR A 500 4.65 10.16 50.74
C THR A 500 5.69 10.76 49.84
N SER A 501 6.75 11.30 50.42
CA SER A 501 7.91 11.81 49.68
C SER A 501 9.15 11.60 50.56
N PHE A 502 10.25 11.19 49.94
CA PHE A 502 11.47 10.82 50.65
C PHE A 502 12.71 11.06 49.79
N LYS A 503 13.88 11.16 50.43
CA LYS A 503 15.15 11.44 49.80
C LYS A 503 15.77 10.21 49.17
N LYS A 504 16.75 10.37 48.23
CA LYS A 504 17.39 9.26 47.47
C LYS A 504 18.09 8.20 48.32
N ASP A 505 18.56 8.54 49.50
CA ASP A 505 19.20 7.61 50.45
C ASP A 505 18.23 6.56 50.97
N GLU A 506 16.93 6.86 50.99
CA GLU A 506 15.85 5.97 51.35
C GLU A 506 15.38 5.04 50.20
N PHE A 507 15.95 5.18 49.01
CA PHE A 507 15.58 4.30 47.86
C PHE A 507 15.87 2.84 48.15
N ASP A 508 14.92 1.99 47.85
CA ASP A 508 15.12 0.54 47.88
C ASP A 508 16.14 0.07 46.82
N LYS A 509 16.62 -1.16 46.94
CA LYS A 509 17.64 -1.74 46.04
C LYS A 509 17.24 -1.66 44.56
N LYS A 510 15.97 -1.95 44.24
CA LYS A 510 15.48 -1.92 42.83
C LYS A 510 15.37 -0.50 42.31
N THR A 511 14.93 0.44 43.10
CA THR A 511 14.89 1.85 42.77
C THR A 511 16.30 2.39 42.58
N LYS A 512 17.25 2.05 43.46
CA LYS A 512 18.67 2.42 43.30
C LYS A 512 19.22 1.90 41.96
N SER A 513 18.99 0.63 41.64
CA SER A 513 19.40 0.07 40.34
C SER A 513 18.75 0.76 39.14
N ALA A 514 17.47 1.11 39.22
CA ALA A 514 16.78 1.85 38.14
C ALA A 514 17.37 3.27 37.95
N MET A 515 17.73 3.94 39.05
CA MET A 515 18.37 5.26 39.00
C MET A 515 19.81 5.22 38.48
N GLU A 516 20.57 4.16 38.78
CA GLU A 516 21.92 3.93 38.22
C GLU A 516 21.89 3.77 36.69
N VAL A 517 20.89 3.05 36.17
CA VAL A 517 20.68 2.92 34.73
C VAL A 517 20.53 4.28 34.03
N LEU A 518 19.87 5.24 34.67
CA LEU A 518 19.69 6.58 34.13
C LEU A 518 20.99 7.41 34.12
N LYS A 519 21.85 7.20 35.12
CA LYS A 519 23.15 7.90 35.19
C LYS A 519 24.14 7.39 34.14
N ASN A 520 24.15 6.08 33.88
CA ASN A 520 25.07 5.43 32.95
C ASN A 520 24.56 5.51 31.48
N GLY A 521 23.44 6.11 31.24
CA GLY A 521 22.83 6.29 29.92
C GLY A 521 22.90 7.74 29.38
N LYS A 522 23.49 8.66 30.14
CA LYS A 522 23.92 9.98 29.69
C LYS A 522 25.38 9.91 29.27
#